data_1e92cce7b16e3e5044f462489c836502
#
_entry.id   1e92cce7b16e3e5044f462489c836502
#
_cell.length_a   1.000
_cell.length_b   1.000
_cell.length_c   1.000
_cell.angle_alpha   90.00
_cell.angle_beta   90.00
_cell.angle_gamma   90.00
#
_symmetry.space_group_name_H-M   'P 1'
#
loop_
_entity.id
_entity.type
_entity.pdbx_description
1 polymer ?
#
loop_
_entity_poly.entity_id
_entity_poly.type
_entity_poly.pdbx_seq_one_letter_code
_entity_poly.pdbx_strand_id
1 'polypeptide(L)'
;HVGADWQALVRHPAVDVVVECTGHPIAAVDHCLEAFAHGKHVVNVTVEADAFCGPLLARKAAQAGVLYSLAFGDQPALICDLVDWARTCGFPVVAAGRGHKWLPHFSESTPDTVWDNWGLTPEQAKRGGLNPKMFNSFLDGSKPAIESTAVANATGLTVPSDGLLYPPASIADIPRTPSITPRR
;
A
#
# COMPACT_ATOMS: atom_id res chain seq x y z
N HIS A 1 13.46 -11.77 21.25
CA HIS A 1 12.86 -13.12 21.18
C HIS A 1 12.37 -13.37 19.75
N VAL A 2 12.63 -14.56 19.24
CA VAL A 2 12.07 -15.05 17.99
C VAL A 2 11.12 -16.20 18.35
N GLY A 3 9.87 -16.12 17.91
CA GLY A 3 8.86 -17.14 18.22
C GLY A 3 7.87 -17.29 17.09
N ALA A 4 7.25 -18.47 17.00
CA ALA A 4 6.20 -18.77 16.03
C ALA A 4 4.79 -18.43 16.56
N ASP A 5 4.66 -18.18 17.86
CA ASP A 5 3.39 -17.83 18.50
C ASP A 5 3.21 -16.29 18.44
N TRP A 6 2.61 -15.83 17.37
CA TRP A 6 2.35 -14.41 17.17
C TRP A 6 1.31 -13.87 18.17
N GLN A 7 0.35 -14.67 18.62
CA GLN A 7 -0.66 -14.24 19.59
C GLN A 7 -0.02 -13.96 20.93
N ALA A 8 0.86 -14.84 21.41
CA ALA A 8 1.59 -14.59 22.64
C ALA A 8 2.45 -13.34 22.55
N LEU A 9 3.04 -13.05 21.38
CA LEU A 9 3.79 -11.82 21.16
C LEU A 9 2.89 -10.58 21.25
N VAL A 10 1.79 -10.56 20.52
CA VAL A 10 0.86 -9.42 20.48
C VAL A 10 0.24 -9.16 21.86
N ARG A 11 -0.10 -10.21 22.62
CA ARG A 11 -0.67 -10.11 23.96
C ARG A 11 0.32 -9.73 25.04
N HIS A 12 1.63 -9.78 24.74
CA HIS A 12 2.65 -9.56 25.75
C HIS A 12 2.55 -8.16 26.39
N PRO A 13 2.58 -8.03 27.73
CA PRO A 13 2.33 -6.74 28.40
C PRO A 13 3.42 -5.69 28.13
N ALA A 14 4.61 -6.07 27.73
CA ALA A 14 5.70 -5.16 27.37
C ALA A 14 5.65 -4.70 25.89
N VAL A 15 4.66 -5.10 25.12
CA VAL A 15 4.46 -4.66 23.74
C VAL A 15 3.42 -3.55 23.74
N ASP A 16 3.78 -2.36 23.27
CA ASP A 16 2.87 -1.22 23.09
C ASP A 16 2.48 -1.05 21.61
N VAL A 17 3.38 -1.37 20.70
CA VAL A 17 3.21 -1.18 19.27
C VAL A 17 3.55 -2.47 18.53
N VAL A 18 2.68 -2.86 17.63
CA VAL A 18 2.88 -3.98 16.69
C VAL A 18 3.20 -3.41 15.31
N VAL A 19 4.32 -3.85 14.73
CA VAL A 19 4.64 -3.55 13.31
C VAL A 19 4.23 -4.77 12.50
N GLU A 20 3.18 -4.64 11.71
CA GLU A 20 2.67 -5.69 10.85
C GLU A 20 3.36 -5.63 9.48
N CYS A 21 4.14 -6.64 9.12
CA CYS A 21 4.94 -6.69 7.89
C CYS A 21 5.02 -8.08 7.25
N THR A 22 3.99 -8.89 7.42
CA THR A 22 3.96 -10.26 6.89
C THR A 22 3.76 -10.33 5.37
N GLY A 23 3.18 -9.30 4.77
CA GLY A 23 2.81 -9.29 3.35
C GLY A 23 1.62 -10.20 3.02
N HIS A 24 0.93 -10.75 4.02
CA HIS A 24 -0.24 -11.61 3.82
C HIS A 24 -1.50 -10.90 4.31
N PRO A 25 -2.42 -10.47 3.43
CA PRO A 25 -3.51 -9.57 3.78
C PRO A 25 -4.42 -10.11 4.89
N ILE A 26 -4.77 -11.40 4.84
CA ILE A 26 -5.69 -12.00 5.82
C ILE A 26 -4.99 -12.12 7.19
N ALA A 27 -3.76 -12.65 7.23
CA ALA A 27 -3.02 -12.73 8.48
C ALA A 27 -2.80 -11.35 9.10
N ALA A 28 -2.52 -10.33 8.29
CA ALA A 28 -2.35 -8.96 8.75
C ALA A 28 -3.62 -8.41 9.39
N VAL A 29 -4.80 -8.72 8.84
CA VAL A 29 -6.08 -8.34 9.45
C VAL A 29 -6.24 -8.99 10.81
N ASP A 30 -5.96 -10.29 10.93
CA ASP A 30 -6.05 -11.02 12.21
C ASP A 30 -5.09 -10.43 13.24
N HIS A 31 -3.85 -10.12 12.84
CA HIS A 31 -2.85 -9.47 13.71
C HIS A 31 -3.31 -8.10 14.19
N CYS A 32 -3.86 -7.28 13.30
CA CYS A 32 -4.40 -5.98 13.66
C CYS A 32 -5.56 -6.08 14.66
N LEU A 33 -6.53 -6.95 14.40
CA LEU A 33 -7.69 -7.12 15.27
C LEU A 33 -7.29 -7.61 16.65
N GLU A 34 -6.36 -8.56 16.73
CA GLU A 34 -5.82 -9.06 18.00
C GLU A 34 -5.06 -7.97 18.76
N ALA A 35 -4.26 -7.16 18.06
CA ALA A 35 -3.56 -6.02 18.66
C ALA A 35 -4.54 -5.01 19.25
N PHE A 36 -5.59 -4.64 18.51
CA PHE A 36 -6.61 -3.71 19.00
C PHE A 36 -7.34 -4.25 20.22
N ALA A 37 -7.69 -5.54 20.24
CA ALA A 37 -8.35 -6.18 21.37
C ALA A 37 -7.50 -6.17 22.66
N HIS A 38 -6.17 -6.05 22.53
CA HIS A 38 -5.23 -6.00 23.64
C HIS A 38 -4.64 -4.60 23.88
N GLY A 39 -5.27 -3.56 23.31
CA GLY A 39 -4.87 -2.16 23.52
C GLY A 39 -3.53 -1.79 22.90
N LYS A 40 -3.11 -2.49 21.81
CA LYS A 40 -1.84 -2.24 21.15
C LYS A 40 -2.05 -1.37 19.91
N HIS A 41 -1.13 -0.43 19.70
CA HIS A 41 -1.06 0.35 18.47
C HIS A 41 -0.52 -0.51 17.33
N VAL A 42 -0.90 -0.20 16.09
CA VAL A 42 -0.41 -0.93 14.91
C VAL A 42 0.15 0.02 13.87
N VAL A 43 1.37 -0.28 13.40
CA VAL A 43 1.96 0.27 12.19
C VAL A 43 1.89 -0.81 11.12
N ASN A 44 1.08 -0.58 10.10
CA ASN A 44 0.81 -1.56 9.05
C ASN A 44 1.70 -1.32 7.83
N VAL A 45 2.63 -2.25 7.57
CA VAL A 45 3.48 -2.29 6.37
C VAL A 45 2.81 -3.12 5.27
N THR A 46 1.94 -4.07 5.64
CA THR A 46 1.18 -4.89 4.68
C THR A 46 0.04 -4.08 4.07
N VAL A 47 0.35 -3.25 3.09
CA VAL A 47 -0.59 -2.34 2.42
C VAL A 47 -1.79 -3.09 1.83
N GLU A 48 -1.61 -4.36 1.47
CA GLU A 48 -2.64 -5.25 0.97
C GLU A 48 -3.81 -5.40 1.95
N ALA A 49 -3.53 -5.43 3.25
CA ALA A 49 -4.57 -5.49 4.29
C ALA A 49 -5.34 -4.17 4.38
N ASP A 50 -4.66 -3.04 4.23
CA ASP A 50 -5.30 -1.72 4.20
C ASP A 50 -6.18 -1.56 2.94
N ALA A 51 -5.66 -1.91 1.77
CA ALA A 51 -6.44 -1.90 0.54
C ALA A 51 -7.70 -2.77 0.65
N PHE A 52 -7.60 -3.92 1.34
CA PHE A 52 -8.70 -4.86 1.52
C PHE A 52 -9.76 -4.35 2.51
N CYS A 53 -9.35 -3.83 3.67
CA CYS A 53 -10.30 -3.42 4.71
C CYS A 53 -9.82 -2.27 5.62
N GLY A 54 -8.93 -1.41 5.15
CA GLY A 54 -8.35 -0.30 5.90
C GLY A 54 -9.36 0.56 6.67
N PRO A 55 -10.48 1.02 6.05
CA PRO A 55 -11.49 1.80 6.76
C PRO A 55 -12.15 1.06 7.93
N LEU A 56 -12.28 -0.26 7.83
CA LEU A 56 -12.77 -1.10 8.93
C LEU A 56 -11.74 -1.17 10.05
N LEU A 57 -10.47 -1.42 9.72
CA LEU A 57 -9.38 -1.48 10.69
C LEU A 57 -9.22 -0.15 11.43
N ALA A 58 -9.22 0.97 10.71
CA ALA A 58 -9.14 2.30 11.31
C ALA A 58 -10.30 2.56 12.29
N ARG A 59 -11.53 2.21 11.91
CA ARG A 59 -12.69 2.33 12.79
C ARG A 59 -12.58 1.43 14.02
N LYS A 60 -12.10 0.20 13.89
CA LYS A 60 -11.89 -0.74 14.98
C LYS A 60 -10.80 -0.26 15.95
N ALA A 61 -9.70 0.28 15.44
CA ALA A 61 -8.65 0.89 16.24
C ALA A 61 -9.18 2.07 17.04
N ALA A 62 -9.93 2.97 16.41
CA ALA A 62 -10.56 4.11 17.09
C ALA A 62 -11.52 3.67 18.20
N GLN A 63 -12.33 2.63 17.97
CA GLN A 63 -13.20 2.05 19.00
C GLN A 63 -12.44 1.46 20.18
N ALA A 64 -11.25 0.91 19.94
CA ALA A 64 -10.36 0.36 20.96
C ALA A 64 -9.49 1.43 21.64
N GLY A 65 -9.53 2.68 21.18
CA GLY A 65 -8.71 3.77 21.72
C GLY A 65 -7.22 3.65 21.35
N VAL A 66 -6.89 2.98 20.26
CA VAL A 66 -5.52 2.77 19.79
C VAL A 66 -5.30 3.37 18.40
N LEU A 67 -4.04 3.51 18.01
CA LEU A 67 -3.66 4.02 16.68
C LEU A 67 -3.51 2.87 15.68
N TYR A 68 -4.00 3.11 14.50
CA TYR A 68 -3.72 2.32 13.30
C TYR A 68 -3.16 3.26 12.24
N SER A 69 -1.97 2.97 11.73
CA SER A 69 -1.27 3.81 10.77
C SER A 69 -0.67 2.96 9.65
N LEU A 70 -0.66 3.50 8.45
CA LEU A 70 0.26 3.03 7.40
C LEU A 70 1.71 3.32 7.84
N ALA A 71 2.65 2.50 7.38
CA ALA A 71 4.05 2.67 7.70
C ALA A 71 4.61 3.92 7.02
N PHE A 72 5.10 4.88 7.80
CA PHE A 72 5.74 6.07 7.27
C PHE A 72 7.01 5.71 6.50
N GLY A 73 7.16 6.33 5.31
CA GLY A 73 8.26 6.05 4.37
C GLY A 73 7.84 5.16 3.20
N ASP A 74 6.73 4.43 3.29
CA ASP A 74 6.11 3.78 2.14
C ASP A 74 5.24 4.77 1.35
N GLN A 75 5.06 4.51 0.06
CA GLN A 75 4.40 5.42 -0.87
C GLN A 75 3.00 5.85 -0.41
N PRO A 76 2.11 4.97 0.06
CA PRO A 76 0.79 5.39 0.51
C PRO A 76 0.83 6.40 1.65
N ALA A 77 1.69 6.18 2.65
CA ALA A 77 1.82 7.09 3.79
C ALA A 77 2.35 8.46 3.35
N LEU A 78 3.39 8.49 2.49
CA LEU A 78 3.94 9.74 1.97
C LEU A 78 2.95 10.53 1.12
N ILE A 79 2.11 9.84 0.34
CA ILE A 79 1.05 10.50 -0.45
C ILE A 79 -0.02 11.07 0.49
N CYS A 80 -0.42 10.33 1.53
CA CYS A 80 -1.36 10.81 2.53
C CYS A 80 -0.86 12.08 3.24
N ASP A 81 0.42 12.12 3.62
CA ASP A 81 1.05 13.31 4.21
C ASP A 81 0.96 14.52 3.29
N LEU A 82 1.26 14.34 1.99
CA LEU A 82 1.14 15.42 1.01
C LEU A 82 -0.30 15.89 0.84
N VAL A 83 -1.27 14.99 0.87
CA VAL A 83 -2.70 15.32 0.80
C VAL A 83 -3.11 16.12 2.04
N ASP A 84 -2.70 15.71 3.22
CA ASP A 84 -3.02 16.38 4.47
C ASP A 84 -2.35 17.75 4.55
N TRP A 85 -1.10 17.84 4.12
CA TRP A 85 -0.39 19.12 4.03
C TRP A 85 -1.12 20.10 3.09
N ALA A 86 -1.48 19.66 1.88
CA ALA A 86 -2.18 20.51 0.91
C ALA A 86 -3.53 21.00 1.47
N ARG A 87 -4.31 20.09 2.06
CA ARG A 87 -5.61 20.42 2.66
C ARG A 87 -5.47 21.40 3.84
N THR A 88 -4.46 21.20 4.68
CA THR A 88 -4.16 22.09 5.82
C THR A 88 -3.79 23.48 5.34
N CYS A 89 -3.08 23.59 4.22
CA CYS A 89 -2.77 24.88 3.58
C CYS A 89 -3.96 25.50 2.83
N GLY A 90 -5.14 24.86 2.82
CA GLY A 90 -6.35 25.36 2.15
C GLY A 90 -6.45 25.03 0.68
N PHE A 91 -5.59 24.14 0.14
CA PHE A 91 -5.65 23.74 -1.25
C PHE A 91 -6.60 22.55 -1.44
N PRO A 92 -7.53 22.61 -2.41
CA PRO A 92 -8.32 21.44 -2.77
C PRO A 92 -7.43 20.42 -3.48
N VAL A 93 -7.46 19.17 -2.99
CA VAL A 93 -6.76 18.06 -3.65
C VAL A 93 -7.69 17.42 -4.66
N VAL A 94 -7.37 17.53 -5.94
CA VAL A 94 -8.18 16.99 -7.05
C VAL A 94 -7.73 15.62 -7.51
N ALA A 95 -6.45 15.27 -7.28
CA ALA A 95 -5.89 13.97 -7.56
C ALA A 95 -4.66 13.73 -6.67
N ALA A 96 -4.42 12.49 -6.31
CA ALA A 96 -3.22 12.05 -5.61
C ALA A 96 -2.78 10.69 -6.17
N GLY A 97 -1.48 10.45 -6.21
CA GLY A 97 -0.92 9.23 -6.74
C GLY A 97 0.60 9.29 -6.83
N ARG A 98 1.20 8.30 -7.45
CA ARG A 98 2.65 8.26 -7.68
C ARG A 98 3.01 7.93 -9.12
N GLY A 99 4.19 8.33 -9.54
CA GLY A 99 4.76 7.89 -10.81
C GLY A 99 5.05 6.39 -10.81
N HIS A 100 4.79 5.76 -11.95
CA HIS A 100 5.09 4.35 -12.16
C HIS A 100 5.50 4.12 -13.61
N LYS A 101 6.58 3.37 -13.84
CA LYS A 101 6.94 2.94 -15.19
C LYS A 101 6.09 1.73 -15.55
N TRP A 102 5.05 1.96 -16.32
CA TRP A 102 4.20 0.91 -16.83
C TRP A 102 4.17 0.92 -18.36
N LEU A 103 4.21 -0.25 -18.95
CA LEU A 103 4.09 -0.44 -20.40
C LEU A 103 2.97 -1.46 -20.67
N PRO A 104 2.18 -1.33 -21.74
CA PRO A 104 1.01 -2.19 -21.97
C PRO A 104 1.31 -3.70 -21.90
N HIS A 105 2.45 -4.15 -22.42
CA HIS A 105 2.83 -5.57 -22.38
C HIS A 105 3.18 -6.08 -20.97
N PHE A 106 3.42 -5.21 -20.00
CA PHE A 106 3.66 -5.62 -18.61
C PHE A 106 2.42 -6.22 -17.95
N SER A 107 1.22 -5.90 -18.44
CA SER A 107 -0.02 -6.52 -17.95
C SER A 107 -0.08 -8.04 -18.17
N GLU A 108 0.70 -8.54 -19.12
CA GLU A 108 0.79 -9.96 -19.43
C GLU A 108 1.91 -10.68 -18.65
N SER A 109 2.69 -9.94 -17.88
CA SER A 109 3.78 -10.50 -17.07
C SER A 109 3.26 -11.42 -15.98
N THR A 110 3.93 -12.52 -15.76
CA THR A 110 3.65 -13.48 -14.70
C THR A 110 4.90 -13.70 -13.85
N PRO A 111 4.79 -14.29 -12.64
CA PRO A 111 5.97 -14.64 -11.85
C PRO A 111 6.98 -15.54 -12.58
N ASP A 112 6.54 -16.28 -13.60
CA ASP A 112 7.42 -17.16 -14.38
C ASP A 112 8.16 -16.40 -15.51
N THR A 113 7.58 -15.30 -16.02
CA THR A 113 8.13 -14.50 -17.11
C THR A 113 8.73 -13.18 -16.67
N VAL A 114 8.62 -12.84 -15.39
CA VAL A 114 8.97 -11.53 -14.83
C VAL A 114 10.43 -11.14 -15.09
N TRP A 115 11.34 -12.09 -15.05
CA TRP A 115 12.78 -11.82 -15.15
C TRP A 115 13.20 -11.33 -16.53
N ASP A 116 12.51 -11.73 -17.58
CA ASP A 116 12.75 -11.24 -18.94
C ASP A 116 12.54 -9.72 -19.04
N ASN A 117 11.52 -9.21 -18.33
CA ASN A 117 11.22 -7.77 -18.27
C ASN A 117 12.21 -6.99 -17.41
N TRP A 118 12.91 -7.65 -16.49
CA TRP A 118 13.95 -7.05 -15.64
C TRP A 118 15.35 -7.23 -16.22
N GLY A 119 15.52 -7.99 -17.30
CA GLY A 119 16.82 -8.31 -17.89
C GLY A 119 17.70 -9.16 -16.96
N LEU A 120 17.07 -10.02 -16.16
CA LEU A 120 17.73 -10.93 -15.23
C LEU A 120 17.54 -12.39 -15.68
N THR A 121 18.52 -13.24 -15.40
CA THR A 121 18.29 -14.68 -15.51
C THR A 121 17.63 -15.21 -14.22
N PRO A 122 16.88 -16.34 -14.29
CA PRO A 122 16.34 -16.98 -13.10
C PRO A 122 17.40 -17.30 -12.03
N GLU A 123 18.62 -17.67 -12.44
CA GLU A 123 19.73 -17.96 -11.54
C GLU A 123 20.25 -16.71 -10.83
N GLN A 124 20.30 -15.57 -11.54
CA GLN A 124 20.67 -14.27 -10.95
C GLN A 124 19.64 -13.85 -9.90
N ALA A 125 18.36 -13.96 -10.25
CA ALA A 125 17.25 -13.65 -9.34
C ALA A 125 17.28 -14.54 -8.09
N LYS A 126 17.47 -15.84 -8.26
CA LYS A 126 17.59 -16.80 -7.14
C LYS A 126 18.78 -16.49 -6.24
N ARG A 127 19.94 -16.18 -6.79
CA ARG A 127 21.12 -15.77 -6.01
C ARG A 127 20.90 -14.51 -5.22
N GLY A 128 20.13 -13.56 -5.77
CA GLY A 128 19.74 -12.32 -5.12
C GLY A 128 18.61 -12.48 -4.09
N GLY A 129 18.05 -13.68 -3.93
CA GLY A 129 16.90 -13.90 -3.04
C GLY A 129 15.64 -13.15 -3.47
N LEU A 130 15.51 -12.85 -4.77
CA LEU A 130 14.41 -12.03 -5.28
C LEU A 130 13.12 -12.85 -5.37
N ASN A 131 12.01 -12.26 -4.92
CA ASN A 131 10.70 -12.90 -4.95
C ASN A 131 9.99 -12.57 -6.28
N PRO A 132 9.74 -13.57 -7.16
CA PRO A 132 9.15 -13.33 -8.47
C PRO A 132 7.73 -12.75 -8.39
N LYS A 133 6.92 -13.13 -7.41
CA LYS A 133 5.57 -12.55 -7.22
C LYS A 133 5.64 -11.07 -6.89
N MET A 134 6.55 -10.68 -5.99
CA MET A 134 6.74 -9.27 -5.63
C MET A 134 7.24 -8.47 -6.84
N PHE A 135 8.25 -8.96 -7.55
CA PHE A 135 8.78 -8.27 -8.72
C PHE A 135 7.77 -8.17 -9.86
N ASN A 136 6.91 -9.18 -10.03
CA ASN A 136 5.83 -9.14 -11.00
C ASN A 136 4.81 -8.04 -10.65
N SER A 137 4.45 -7.90 -9.39
CA SER A 137 3.49 -6.87 -8.96
C SER A 137 3.96 -5.44 -9.23
N PHE A 138 5.26 -5.22 -9.39
CA PHE A 138 5.81 -3.94 -9.83
C PHE A 138 5.66 -3.68 -11.33
N LEU A 139 5.38 -4.71 -12.13
CA LEU A 139 5.21 -4.59 -13.58
C LEU A 139 3.74 -4.60 -13.98
N ASP A 140 2.97 -5.55 -13.48
CA ASP A 140 1.59 -5.80 -13.91
C ASP A 140 0.57 -4.74 -13.45
N GLY A 141 1.00 -3.77 -12.65
CA GLY A 141 0.16 -2.69 -12.16
C GLY A 141 -0.59 -3.01 -10.85
N SER A 142 -0.51 -4.23 -10.33
CA SER A 142 -1.23 -4.61 -9.10
C SER A 142 -0.71 -3.87 -7.87
N LYS A 143 0.59 -3.69 -7.72
CA LYS A 143 1.17 -2.97 -6.58
C LYS A 143 0.75 -1.50 -6.53
N PRO A 144 0.89 -0.70 -7.62
CA PRO A 144 0.37 0.67 -7.61
C PRO A 144 -1.15 0.76 -7.43
N ALA A 145 -1.92 -0.22 -7.88
CA ALA A 145 -3.36 -0.27 -7.64
C ALA A 145 -3.69 -0.47 -6.15
N ILE A 146 -3.01 -1.40 -5.49
CA ILE A 146 -3.13 -1.64 -4.04
C ILE A 146 -2.76 -0.38 -3.25
N GLU A 147 -1.63 0.24 -3.56
CA GLU A 147 -1.17 1.47 -2.90
C GLU A 147 -2.13 2.64 -3.11
N SER A 148 -2.67 2.81 -4.32
CA SER A 148 -3.66 3.85 -4.61
C SER A 148 -4.99 3.62 -3.89
N THR A 149 -5.37 2.35 -3.68
CA THR A 149 -6.55 2.00 -2.89
C THR A 149 -6.35 2.37 -1.41
N ALA A 150 -5.18 2.09 -0.85
CA ALA A 150 -4.86 2.50 0.52
C ALA A 150 -4.88 4.03 0.68
N VAL A 151 -4.36 4.78 -0.30
CA VAL A 151 -4.48 6.25 -0.31
C VAL A 151 -5.94 6.70 -0.35
N ALA A 152 -6.77 6.10 -1.21
CA ALA A 152 -8.20 6.42 -1.28
C ALA A 152 -8.90 6.14 0.06
N ASN A 153 -8.62 4.99 0.67
CA ASN A 153 -9.15 4.60 1.99
C ASN A 153 -8.82 5.63 3.08
N ALA A 154 -7.58 6.11 3.11
CA ALA A 154 -7.10 7.03 4.14
C ALA A 154 -7.52 8.49 3.91
N THR A 155 -7.63 8.92 2.65
CA THR A 155 -7.85 10.33 2.30
C THR A 155 -9.29 10.67 1.93
N GLY A 156 -10.14 9.66 1.69
CA GLY A 156 -11.49 9.83 1.15
C GLY A 156 -11.53 10.24 -0.33
N LEU A 157 -10.41 10.17 -1.04
CA LEU A 157 -10.40 10.29 -2.49
C LEU A 157 -10.98 9.03 -3.12
N THR A 158 -11.51 9.17 -4.35
CA THR A 158 -12.08 8.04 -5.09
C THR A 158 -11.10 7.50 -6.11
N VAL A 159 -11.22 6.22 -6.43
CA VAL A 159 -10.51 5.60 -7.55
C VAL A 159 -11.31 5.74 -8.85
N PRO A 160 -10.66 5.79 -10.03
CA PRO A 160 -11.37 5.81 -11.31
C PRO A 160 -12.24 4.56 -11.49
N SER A 161 -13.44 4.72 -12.10
CA SER A 161 -14.38 3.61 -12.35
C SER A 161 -13.80 2.51 -13.24
N ASP A 162 -12.93 2.89 -14.17
CA ASP A 162 -12.34 2.00 -15.17
C ASP A 162 -10.98 1.42 -14.71
N GLY A 163 -10.65 1.60 -13.42
CA GLY A 163 -9.39 1.17 -12.85
C GLY A 163 -8.28 2.22 -12.93
N LEU A 164 -7.09 1.83 -12.51
CA LEU A 164 -5.93 2.72 -12.46
C LEU A 164 -5.40 2.99 -13.87
N LEU A 165 -5.24 4.26 -14.19
CA LEU A 165 -4.71 4.72 -15.47
C LEU A 165 -3.23 5.11 -15.33
N TYR A 166 -2.45 4.82 -16.38
CA TYR A 166 -1.02 5.16 -16.48
C TYR A 166 -0.76 6.09 -17.66
N PRO A 167 -1.27 7.33 -17.64
CA PRO A 167 -1.02 8.26 -18.72
C PRO A 167 0.47 8.60 -18.78
N PRO A 168 1.10 8.59 -19.97
CA PRO A 168 2.45 9.08 -20.12
C PRO A 168 2.46 10.58 -19.84
N ALA A 169 3.19 10.98 -18.79
CA ALA A 169 3.29 12.37 -18.39
C ALA A 169 4.63 12.64 -17.70
N SER A 170 5.22 13.78 -17.99
CA SER A 170 6.28 14.34 -17.14
C SER A 170 5.66 15.03 -15.91
N ILE A 171 6.46 15.29 -14.89
CA ILE A 171 5.98 16.04 -13.70
C ILE A 171 5.36 17.38 -14.09
N ALA A 172 5.90 18.05 -15.11
CA ALA A 172 5.37 19.33 -15.60
C ALA A 172 4.02 19.19 -16.31
N ASP A 173 3.71 18.02 -16.84
CA ASP A 173 2.48 17.76 -17.60
C ASP A 173 1.31 17.27 -16.72
N ILE A 174 1.60 16.78 -15.51
CA ILE A 174 0.57 16.23 -14.58
C ILE A 174 -0.63 17.18 -14.45
N PRO A 175 -0.49 18.50 -14.22
CA PRO A 175 -1.62 19.39 -14.05
C PRO A 175 -2.51 19.52 -15.30
N ARG A 176 -2.04 19.11 -16.46
CA ARG A 176 -2.73 19.22 -17.76
C ARG A 176 -3.20 17.88 -18.29
N THR A 177 -2.87 16.77 -17.60
CA THR A 177 -3.22 15.43 -18.08
C THR A 177 -4.70 15.15 -17.86
N PRO A 178 -5.51 14.97 -18.92
CA PRO A 178 -6.98 14.89 -18.81
C PRO A 178 -7.52 13.75 -17.96
N SER A 179 -6.75 12.66 -17.83
CA SER A 179 -7.11 11.51 -17.02
C SER A 179 -6.97 11.74 -15.51
N ILE A 180 -6.28 12.81 -15.10
CA ILE A 180 -6.08 13.19 -13.70
C ILE A 180 -7.02 14.33 -13.31
N THR A 181 -7.50 15.08 -14.30
CA THR A 181 -8.43 16.19 -14.05
C THR A 181 -9.85 15.66 -13.91
N PRO A 182 -10.61 16.01 -12.85
CA PRO A 182 -12.01 15.62 -12.73
C PRO A 182 -12.79 16.08 -13.97
N ARG A 183 -13.53 15.18 -14.60
CA ARG A 183 -14.52 15.60 -15.60
C ARG A 183 -15.60 16.38 -14.86
N ARG A 184 -15.77 17.64 -15.21
CA ARG A 184 -16.87 18.48 -14.72
C ARG A 184 -18.20 17.97 -15.25
#